data_99edecd97091b96228aa5debcb0a20df
#
_entry.id   99edecd97091b96228aa5debcb0a20df
#
_cell.length_a   1.000
_cell.length_b   1.000
_cell.length_c   1.000
_cell.angle_alpha   90.00
_cell.angle_beta   90.00
_cell.angle_gamma   90.00
#
_symmetry.space_group_name_H-M   'P 1'
#
loop_
_entity.id
_entity.type
_entity.pdbx_description
1 polymer ?
#
loop_
_entity_poly.entity_id
_entity_poly.type
_entity_poly.pdbx_seq_one_letter_code
_entity_poly.pdbx_strand_id
1 'polypeptide(L)'
;MPVPFATARPAARYDVLAPDGSQIRFLPQVPGGSMVHCTLPPGAVSLAVTHRTVDELWYVLAGEGELWRRQDGREEIVPLRPHSAHSIPLGTQFQFRNPGTEPLTFVIVTMPPWPGMDEAVRVADHWPPPK
;
A
#
# COMPACT_ATOMS: atom_id res chain seq x y z
N MET A 1 -10.53 27.41 2.19
CA MET A 1 -10.79 27.20 0.74
C MET A 1 -11.02 25.73 0.48
N PRO A 2 -12.10 25.36 -0.20
CA PRO A 2 -12.28 23.97 -0.60
C PRO A 2 -11.22 23.55 -1.61
N VAL A 3 -10.83 22.29 -1.53
CA VAL A 3 -9.93 21.70 -2.53
C VAL A 3 -10.71 21.57 -3.84
N PRO A 4 -10.17 22.02 -4.99
CA PRO A 4 -10.86 21.83 -6.27
C PRO A 4 -11.10 20.35 -6.55
N PHE A 5 -12.26 20.03 -7.12
CA PHE A 5 -12.48 18.65 -7.56
C PHE A 5 -11.53 18.33 -8.73
N ALA A 6 -11.16 17.07 -8.86
CA ALA A 6 -10.19 16.63 -9.85
C ALA A 6 -10.53 15.25 -10.36
N THR A 7 -10.10 14.97 -11.60
CA THR A 7 -10.15 13.66 -12.20
C THR A 7 -8.74 13.31 -12.69
N ALA A 8 -8.29 12.10 -12.40
CA ALA A 8 -6.97 11.67 -12.83
C ALA A 8 -6.98 10.19 -13.22
N ARG A 9 -6.00 9.81 -14.05
CA ARG A 9 -5.70 8.43 -14.36
C ARG A 9 -4.27 8.15 -13.88
N PRO A 10 -3.94 6.90 -13.52
CA PRO A 10 -2.55 6.59 -13.17
C PRO A 10 -1.60 6.95 -14.31
N ALA A 11 -0.50 7.62 -14.01
CA ALA A 11 0.52 7.93 -15.00
C ALA A 11 1.19 6.64 -15.50
N ALA A 12 1.76 6.69 -16.72
CA ALA A 12 2.47 5.53 -17.28
C ALA A 12 3.65 5.12 -16.39
N ARG A 13 4.36 6.10 -15.81
CA ARG A 13 5.45 5.86 -14.87
C ARG A 13 4.99 6.14 -13.46
N TYR A 14 5.59 5.46 -12.47
CA TYR A 14 5.28 5.80 -11.09
C TYR A 14 5.83 7.20 -10.76
N ASP A 15 5.13 7.88 -9.84
CA ASP A 15 5.52 9.22 -9.39
C ASP A 15 6.62 9.13 -8.32
N VAL A 16 6.48 8.21 -7.38
CA VAL A 16 7.45 8.00 -6.29
C VAL A 16 7.48 6.52 -5.91
N LEU A 17 8.55 6.14 -5.19
CA LEU A 17 8.56 4.88 -4.45
C LEU A 17 8.08 5.14 -3.03
N ALA A 18 7.21 4.28 -2.54
CA ALA A 18 6.78 4.33 -1.14
C ALA A 18 7.95 3.92 -0.22
N PRO A 19 7.87 4.22 1.10
CA PRO A 19 8.89 3.76 2.04
C PRO A 19 9.11 2.25 2.03
N ASP A 20 8.09 1.47 1.69
CA ASP A 20 8.19 0.01 1.58
C ASP A 20 8.78 -0.47 0.25
N GLY A 21 9.06 0.44 -0.69
CA GLY A 21 9.66 0.13 -1.98
C GLY A 21 8.67 -0.07 -3.11
N SER A 22 7.37 -0.06 -2.85
CA SER A 22 6.35 -0.20 -3.91
C SER A 22 6.26 1.06 -4.77
N GLN A 23 5.75 0.91 -5.99
CA GLN A 23 5.64 2.00 -6.96
C GLN A 23 4.29 2.70 -6.80
N ILE A 24 4.33 4.01 -6.59
CA ILE A 24 3.14 4.81 -6.30
C ILE A 24 2.85 5.78 -7.43
N ARG A 25 1.57 5.81 -7.86
CA ARG A 25 1.04 6.80 -8.79
C ARG A 25 -0.04 7.59 -8.09
N PHE A 26 0.08 8.92 -8.08
CA PHE A 26 -0.86 9.78 -7.38
C PHE A 26 -2.21 9.82 -8.09
N LEU A 27 -3.27 9.76 -7.30
CA LEU A 27 -4.65 9.94 -7.70
C LEU A 27 -5.23 11.12 -6.90
N PRO A 28 -6.48 11.55 -7.14
CA PRO A 28 -7.01 12.70 -6.43
C PRO A 28 -7.05 12.51 -4.92
N GLN A 29 -6.94 13.64 -4.21
CA GLN A 29 -7.06 13.67 -2.76
C GLN A 29 -7.99 14.78 -2.30
N VAL A 30 -8.51 14.65 -1.09
CA VAL A 30 -9.34 15.63 -0.40
C VAL A 30 -8.79 15.82 1.01
N PRO A 31 -9.28 16.82 1.78
CA PRO A 31 -8.73 17.04 3.14
C PRO A 31 -8.81 15.83 4.07
N GLY A 32 -9.77 14.94 3.89
CA GLY A 32 -9.93 13.76 4.74
C GLY A 32 -9.20 12.52 4.30
N GLY A 33 -8.63 12.49 3.07
CA GLY A 33 -7.95 11.29 2.58
C GLY A 33 -7.27 11.49 1.24
N SER A 34 -6.33 10.58 0.93
CA SER A 34 -5.63 10.56 -0.35
C SER A 34 -5.77 9.19 -0.99
N MET A 35 -5.77 9.16 -2.32
CA MET A 35 -5.87 7.93 -3.10
C MET A 35 -4.62 7.78 -3.95
N VAL A 36 -4.07 6.57 -4.00
CA VAL A 36 -2.95 6.26 -4.88
C VAL A 36 -3.16 4.92 -5.55
N HIS A 37 -2.49 4.73 -6.68
CA HIS A 37 -2.39 3.45 -7.37
C HIS A 37 -1.02 2.87 -7.05
N CYS A 38 -1.00 1.67 -6.48
CA CYS A 38 0.22 1.00 -6.05
C CYS A 38 0.52 -0.19 -6.94
N THR A 39 1.78 -0.36 -7.31
CA THR A 39 2.25 -1.53 -8.07
C THR A 39 3.41 -2.18 -7.35
N LEU A 40 3.35 -3.49 -7.20
CA LEU A 40 4.48 -4.29 -6.78
C LEU A 40 4.88 -5.21 -7.93
N PRO A 41 6.09 -5.05 -8.51
CA PRO A 41 6.53 -5.87 -9.65
C PRO A 41 6.59 -7.36 -9.33
N PRO A 42 6.54 -8.23 -10.35
CA PRO A 42 6.69 -9.68 -10.15
C PRO A 42 7.98 -10.02 -9.38
N GLY A 43 7.87 -10.91 -8.41
CA GLY A 43 8.99 -11.36 -7.60
C GLY A 43 9.41 -10.41 -6.49
N ALA A 44 8.81 -9.23 -6.40
CA ALA A 44 9.18 -8.24 -5.39
C ALA A 44 8.54 -8.52 -4.03
N VAL A 45 9.25 -8.10 -2.98
CA VAL A 45 8.78 -8.17 -1.59
C VAL A 45 8.92 -6.77 -1.02
N SER A 46 7.85 -6.23 -0.44
CA SER A 46 7.91 -4.91 0.19
C SER A 46 8.70 -4.99 1.50
N LEU A 47 9.13 -3.84 2.00
CA LEU A 47 9.67 -3.76 3.37
C LEU A 47 8.52 -3.82 4.36
N ALA A 48 8.73 -4.46 5.50
CA ALA A 48 7.73 -4.50 6.57
C ALA A 48 7.74 -3.17 7.32
N VAL A 49 6.54 -2.58 7.50
CA VAL A 49 6.39 -1.27 8.12
C VAL A 49 5.13 -1.22 8.99
N THR A 50 5.04 -0.17 9.79
CA THR A 50 3.81 0.26 10.45
C THR A 50 3.67 1.76 10.24
N HIS A 51 2.44 2.27 10.24
CA HIS A 51 2.18 3.70 10.05
C HIS A 51 2.05 4.42 11.39
N ARG A 52 2.48 5.70 11.41
CA ARG A 52 2.45 6.53 12.64
C ARG A 52 1.08 7.14 12.90
N THR A 53 0.39 7.60 11.84
CA THR A 53 -0.80 8.47 12.00
C THR A 53 -1.95 8.14 11.06
N VAL A 54 -1.78 7.25 10.08
CA VAL A 54 -2.81 7.02 9.07
C VAL A 54 -3.40 5.61 9.14
N ASP A 55 -4.68 5.53 8.75
CA ASP A 55 -5.34 4.28 8.40
C ASP A 55 -5.32 4.10 6.89
N GLU A 56 -5.34 2.87 6.39
CA GLU A 56 -5.44 2.59 4.96
C GLU A 56 -6.50 1.57 4.63
N LEU A 57 -7.08 1.74 3.44
CA LEU A 57 -7.95 0.75 2.82
C LEU A 57 -7.40 0.44 1.43
N TRP A 58 -7.34 -0.84 1.09
CA TRP A 58 -6.79 -1.33 -0.16
C TRP A 58 -7.86 -2.05 -0.97
N TYR A 59 -7.83 -1.87 -2.28
CA TYR A 59 -8.68 -2.63 -3.21
C TYR A 59 -7.82 -3.12 -4.37
N VAL A 60 -7.73 -4.45 -4.53
CA VAL A 60 -6.86 -5.08 -5.53
C VAL A 60 -7.52 -5.02 -6.90
N LEU A 61 -6.77 -4.56 -7.91
CA LEU A 61 -7.23 -4.42 -9.28
C LEU A 61 -6.80 -5.59 -10.16
N ALA A 62 -5.52 -5.99 -10.08
CA ALA A 62 -4.96 -7.01 -10.95
C ALA A 62 -3.75 -7.68 -10.29
N GLY A 63 -3.42 -8.87 -10.78
CA GLY A 63 -2.32 -9.65 -10.23
C GLY A 63 -2.73 -10.41 -8.99
N GLU A 64 -1.77 -11.11 -8.40
CA GLU A 64 -1.97 -11.88 -7.19
C GLU A 64 -0.76 -11.67 -6.28
N GLY A 65 -0.99 -11.74 -4.98
CA GLY A 65 0.07 -11.60 -4.00
C GLY A 65 -0.38 -12.12 -2.65
N GLU A 66 0.42 -11.79 -1.64
CA GLU A 66 0.12 -12.15 -0.26
C GLU A 66 0.36 -10.94 0.64
N LEU A 67 -0.53 -10.76 1.62
CA LEU A 67 -0.45 -9.70 2.62
C LEU A 67 -0.31 -10.32 4.00
N TRP A 68 0.78 -10.00 4.70
CA TRP A 68 0.96 -10.31 6.11
C TRP A 68 0.58 -9.08 6.93
N ARG A 69 -0.23 -9.28 7.99
CA ARG A 69 -0.59 -8.24 8.95
C ARG A 69 -0.48 -8.76 10.37
N ARG A 70 -0.03 -7.89 11.27
CA ARG A 70 0.02 -8.17 12.70
C ARG A 70 -0.55 -7.00 13.49
N GLN A 71 -1.50 -7.30 14.39
CA GLN A 71 -2.17 -6.31 15.23
C GLN A 71 -2.50 -6.95 16.58
N ASP A 72 -2.04 -6.34 17.67
CA ASP A 72 -2.33 -6.80 19.05
C ASP A 72 -2.10 -8.29 19.25
N GLY A 73 -0.97 -8.81 18.75
CA GLY A 73 -0.62 -10.22 18.89
C GLY A 73 -1.32 -11.16 17.93
N ARG A 74 -2.30 -10.67 17.16
CA ARG A 74 -2.95 -11.42 16.10
C ARG A 74 -2.16 -11.27 14.81
N GLU A 75 -1.89 -12.37 14.16
CA GLU A 75 -1.14 -12.40 12.90
C GLU A 75 -1.91 -13.22 11.88
N GLU A 76 -1.93 -12.77 10.64
CA GLU A 76 -2.48 -13.57 9.56
C GLU A 76 -1.86 -13.20 8.22
N ILE A 77 -1.87 -14.16 7.29
CA ILE A 77 -1.48 -13.98 5.91
C ILE A 77 -2.72 -14.25 5.06
N VAL A 78 -3.05 -13.31 4.20
CA VAL A 78 -4.21 -13.46 3.30
C VAL A 78 -3.76 -13.27 1.85
N PRO A 79 -4.44 -13.93 0.90
CA PRO A 79 -4.15 -13.68 -0.51
C PRO A 79 -4.65 -12.31 -0.93
N LEU A 80 -3.84 -11.65 -1.79
CA LEU A 80 -4.25 -10.45 -2.52
C LEU A 80 -4.67 -10.91 -3.91
N ARG A 81 -5.95 -10.75 -4.25
CA ARG A 81 -6.54 -11.17 -5.52
C ARG A 81 -7.41 -10.06 -6.08
N PRO A 82 -7.62 -10.03 -7.42
CA PRO A 82 -8.51 -9.03 -8.00
C PRO A 82 -9.86 -8.98 -7.27
N HIS A 83 -10.28 -7.77 -6.93
CA HIS A 83 -11.52 -7.44 -6.21
C HIS A 83 -11.52 -7.79 -4.72
N SER A 84 -10.40 -8.25 -4.16
CA SER A 84 -10.30 -8.35 -2.70
C SER A 84 -10.01 -6.99 -2.09
N ALA A 85 -10.57 -6.73 -0.91
CA ALA A 85 -10.38 -5.48 -0.18
C ALA A 85 -9.80 -5.78 1.20
N HIS A 86 -8.89 -4.90 1.65
CA HIS A 86 -8.13 -5.13 2.88
C HIS A 86 -7.99 -3.84 3.66
N SER A 87 -8.03 -3.91 4.98
CA SER A 87 -7.78 -2.76 5.84
C SER A 87 -6.42 -2.87 6.50
N ILE A 88 -5.77 -1.72 6.66
CA ILE A 88 -4.54 -1.56 7.43
C ILE A 88 -4.82 -0.47 8.47
N PRO A 89 -5.42 -0.83 9.61
CA PRO A 89 -5.66 0.15 10.67
C PRO A 89 -4.34 0.71 11.21
N LEU A 90 -4.39 1.93 11.71
CA LEU A 90 -3.25 2.57 12.38
C LEU A 90 -2.62 1.62 13.40
N GLY A 91 -1.30 1.51 13.38
CA GLY A 91 -0.55 0.63 14.30
C GLY A 91 -0.40 -0.81 13.84
N THR A 92 -1.07 -1.20 12.76
CA THR A 92 -0.89 -2.54 12.18
C THR A 92 0.51 -2.64 11.55
N GLN A 93 1.23 -3.71 11.84
CA GLN A 93 2.45 -4.06 11.11
C GLN A 93 2.05 -4.85 9.88
N PHE A 94 2.66 -4.55 8.74
CA PHE A 94 2.29 -5.26 7.51
C PHE A 94 3.46 -5.35 6.53
N GLN A 95 3.36 -6.34 5.67
CA GLN A 95 4.29 -6.57 4.57
C GLN A 95 3.53 -7.30 3.48
N PHE A 96 3.87 -7.07 2.23
CA PHE A 96 3.23 -7.78 1.13
C PHE A 96 4.26 -8.18 0.09
N ARG A 97 3.92 -9.19 -0.70
CA ARG A 97 4.82 -9.70 -1.74
C ARG A 97 4.04 -10.16 -2.95
N ASN A 98 4.74 -10.20 -4.08
CA ASN A 98 4.22 -10.68 -5.34
C ASN A 98 5.05 -11.88 -5.82
N PRO A 99 4.66 -13.10 -5.44
CA PRO A 99 5.40 -14.29 -5.90
C PRO A 99 5.04 -14.72 -7.32
N GLY A 100 4.12 -14.02 -7.96
CA GLY A 100 3.65 -14.35 -9.31
C GLY A 100 4.51 -13.79 -10.43
N THR A 101 3.98 -13.88 -11.65
CA THR A 101 4.67 -13.46 -12.88
C THR A 101 4.10 -12.18 -13.47
N GLU A 102 2.99 -11.65 -12.92
CA GLU A 102 2.34 -10.43 -13.37
C GLU A 102 2.46 -9.34 -12.29
N PRO A 103 2.43 -8.06 -12.66
CA PRO A 103 2.41 -6.99 -11.66
C PRO A 103 1.18 -7.10 -10.76
N LEU A 104 1.37 -6.87 -9.46
CA LEU A 104 0.29 -6.74 -8.50
C LEU A 104 -0.07 -5.25 -8.41
N THR A 105 -1.33 -4.91 -8.69
CA THR A 105 -1.79 -3.53 -8.66
C THR A 105 -3.01 -3.38 -7.78
N PHE A 106 -3.03 -2.33 -6.97
CA PHE A 106 -4.15 -2.05 -6.10
C PHE A 106 -4.24 -0.55 -5.79
N VAL A 107 -5.44 -0.14 -5.40
CA VAL A 107 -5.71 1.24 -4.96
C VAL A 107 -5.58 1.28 -3.46
N ILE A 108 -4.93 2.32 -2.95
CA ILE A 108 -4.84 2.61 -1.53
C ILE A 108 -5.53 3.94 -1.25
N VAL A 109 -6.42 3.94 -0.25
CA VAL A 109 -6.97 5.18 0.32
C VAL A 109 -6.34 5.34 1.70
N THR A 110 -5.69 6.48 1.92
CA THR A 110 -5.01 6.82 3.18
C THR A 110 -5.76 7.94 3.87
N MET A 111 -6.06 7.78 5.15
CA MET A 111 -6.86 8.73 5.94
C MET A 111 -6.16 9.02 7.28
N PRO A 112 -5.79 10.26 7.58
CA PRO A 112 -5.78 11.46 6.72
C PRO A 112 -4.84 11.30 5.52
N PRO A 113 -4.73 12.30 4.63
CA PRO A 113 -3.85 12.20 3.46
C PRO A 113 -2.42 11.84 3.84
N TRP A 114 -1.76 11.08 2.97
CA TRP A 114 -0.38 10.65 3.20
C TRP A 114 0.52 11.85 3.50
N PRO A 115 1.18 11.89 4.69
CA PRO A 115 1.92 13.09 5.10
C PRO A 115 3.37 13.12 4.60
N GLY A 116 3.95 11.99 4.23
CA GLY A 116 5.33 11.95 3.75
C GLY A 116 6.06 10.67 4.12
N MET A 117 7.33 10.59 3.77
CA MET A 117 8.13 9.37 3.90
C MET A 117 8.35 8.91 5.35
N ASP A 118 8.33 9.84 6.32
CA ASP A 118 8.51 9.48 7.75
C ASP A 118 7.30 8.78 8.35
N GLU A 119 6.19 8.71 7.63
CA GLU A 119 4.95 8.09 8.11
C GLU A 119 5.13 6.60 8.37
N ALA A 120 5.90 5.92 7.53
CA ALA A 120 6.14 4.49 7.67
C ALA A 120 7.41 4.23 8.49
N VAL A 121 7.26 3.39 9.52
CA VAL A 121 8.36 2.98 10.40
C VAL A 121 8.68 1.52 10.13
N ARG A 122 9.95 1.19 9.93
CA ARG A 122 10.39 -0.19 9.71
C ARG A 122 10.11 -1.04 10.92
N VAL A 123 9.62 -2.25 10.67
CA VAL A 123 9.47 -3.31 11.68
C VAL A 123 10.15 -4.57 11.17
N ALA A 124 10.25 -5.60 12.00
CA ALA A 124 10.88 -6.85 11.60
C ALA A 124 10.13 -7.48 10.42
N ASP A 125 10.87 -7.87 9.38
CA ASP A 125 10.29 -8.47 8.19
C ASP A 125 9.72 -9.86 8.50
N HIS A 126 8.53 -10.14 7.99
CA HIS A 126 7.97 -11.48 7.97
C HIS A 126 8.60 -12.29 6.83
N TRP A 127 8.74 -11.68 5.67
CA TRP A 127 9.48 -12.26 4.55
C TRP A 127 10.75 -11.45 4.31
N PRO A 128 11.93 -12.09 4.15
CA PRO A 128 13.13 -11.34 3.83
C PRO A 128 13.01 -10.72 2.44
N PRO A 129 13.16 -9.38 2.34
CA PRO A 129 13.13 -8.73 1.02
C PRO A 129 14.31 -9.20 0.16
N PRO A 130 14.18 -9.20 -1.18
CA PRO A 130 15.30 -9.49 -2.07
C PRO A 130 16.42 -8.47 -1.87
N LYS A 131 17.63 -8.93 -2.04
CA LYS A 131 18.80 -8.07 -1.92
C LYS A 131 18.98 -7.18 -3.15
#